data_a982084bd2d5b200e6370bfa6a83e753
#
_entry.id   a982084bd2d5b200e6370bfa6a83e753
#
_cell.length_a   1.000
_cell.length_b   1.000
_cell.length_c   1.000
_cell.angle_alpha   90.00
_cell.angle_beta   90.00
_cell.angle_gamma   90.00
#
_symmetry.space_group_name_H-M   'P 1'
#
loop_
_entity.id
_entity.type
_entity.pdbx_description
1 polymer ?
#
loop_
_entity_poly.entity_id
_entity_poly.type
_entity_poly.pdbx_seq_one_letter_code
_entity_poly.pdbx_strand_id
1 'polypeptide(L)'
;MKESTKGRYALRLMVDLGVNGGEEKYISLKDISARQNISIKYLEQIVTPLHRAGLVRSVRGAQGGYRLSRKADKYTAGEILRAIEGSFAPIACLETPENECERYHDCATVGFWEGMYKVISDYVDSVTLKQLIDEHLARHCPGCQEK
;
A
#
# COMPACT_ATOMS: atom_id res chain seq x y z
N MET A 1 3.47 1.92 -16.83
CA MET A 1 2.86 2.04 -15.51
C MET A 1 2.01 0.82 -15.23
N LYS A 2 2.55 -0.10 -14.51
CA LYS A 2 1.88 -1.33 -14.12
C LYS A 2 2.17 -1.56 -12.63
N GLU A 3 1.12 -1.53 -11.83
CA GLU A 3 1.26 -1.83 -10.40
C GLU A 3 1.76 -3.26 -10.22
N SER A 4 2.78 -3.44 -9.38
CA SER A 4 3.34 -4.75 -9.15
C SER A 4 2.42 -5.62 -8.29
N THR A 5 2.57 -6.92 -8.38
CA THR A 5 1.92 -7.87 -7.47
C THR A 5 2.28 -7.56 -6.01
N LYS A 6 3.48 -7.10 -5.77
CA LYS A 6 3.99 -6.73 -4.44
C LYS A 6 3.23 -5.55 -3.84
N GLY A 7 2.98 -4.49 -4.61
CA GLY A 7 2.17 -3.34 -4.18
C GLY A 7 0.71 -3.73 -3.88
N ARG A 8 0.11 -4.52 -4.76
CA ARG A 8 -1.25 -5.04 -4.56
C ARG A 8 -1.37 -5.86 -3.28
N TYR A 9 -0.41 -6.73 -3.02
CA TYR A 9 -0.41 -7.57 -1.82
C TYR A 9 -0.07 -6.78 -0.55
N ALA A 10 0.72 -5.71 -0.68
CA ALA A 10 0.97 -4.81 0.45
C ALA A 10 -0.32 -4.13 0.94
N LEU A 11 -1.17 -3.66 0.03
CA LEU A 11 -2.48 -3.12 0.41
C LEU A 11 -3.35 -4.18 1.08
N ARG A 12 -3.39 -5.41 0.55
CA ARG A 12 -4.14 -6.51 1.17
C ARG A 12 -3.63 -6.85 2.57
N LEU A 13 -2.31 -6.88 2.76
CA LEU A 13 -1.70 -7.11 4.07
C LEU A 13 -2.08 -6.00 5.07
N MET A 14 -2.00 -4.75 4.66
CA MET A 14 -2.33 -3.62 5.53
C MET A 14 -3.82 -3.60 5.92
N VAL A 15 -4.71 -3.93 4.98
CA VAL A 15 -6.13 -4.11 5.27
C VAL A 15 -6.36 -5.26 6.26
N ASP A 16 -5.70 -6.41 6.04
CA ASP A 16 -5.80 -7.56 6.95
C ASP A 16 -5.36 -7.20 8.38
N LEU A 17 -4.24 -6.49 8.52
CA LEU A 17 -3.78 -6.00 9.83
C LEU A 17 -4.82 -5.06 10.46
N GLY A 18 -5.39 -4.16 9.69
CA GLY A 18 -6.40 -3.23 10.18
C GLY A 18 -7.68 -3.91 10.66
N VAL A 19 -8.14 -4.93 9.93
CA VAL A 19 -9.35 -5.68 10.26
C VAL A 19 -9.16 -6.57 11.49
N ASN A 20 -8.01 -7.23 11.60
CA ASN A 20 -7.81 -8.29 12.60
C ASN A 20 -7.02 -7.86 13.84
N GLY A 21 -6.32 -6.75 13.79
CA GLY A 21 -5.47 -6.32 14.91
C GLY A 21 -5.44 -4.81 15.16
N GLY A 22 -5.43 -4.03 14.10
CA GLY A 22 -5.28 -2.59 14.20
C GLY A 22 -3.94 -2.19 14.85
N GLU A 23 -4.00 -1.24 15.77
CA GLU A 23 -2.86 -0.79 16.56
C GLU A 23 -2.65 -1.61 17.85
N GLU A 24 -3.59 -2.46 18.20
CA GLU A 24 -3.64 -3.09 19.52
C GLU A 24 -3.09 -4.50 19.53
N LYS A 25 -3.27 -5.24 18.45
CA LYS A 25 -2.96 -6.67 18.40
C LYS A 25 -1.95 -7.01 17.30
N TYR A 26 -0.92 -7.76 17.68
CA TYR A 26 0.02 -8.34 16.72
C TYR A 26 -0.58 -9.55 16.03
N ILE A 27 -0.45 -9.59 14.72
CA ILE A 27 -0.95 -10.68 13.86
C ILE A 27 0.25 -11.38 13.22
N SER A 28 0.26 -12.72 13.32
CA SER A 28 1.33 -13.52 12.73
C SER A 28 1.23 -13.53 11.20
N LEU A 29 2.36 -13.65 10.52
CA LEU A 29 2.37 -13.84 9.06
C LEU A 29 1.70 -15.14 8.65
N LYS A 30 1.73 -16.16 9.52
CA LYS A 30 1.03 -17.42 9.30
C LYS A 30 -0.48 -17.22 9.18
N ASP A 31 -1.08 -16.42 10.05
CA ASP A 31 -2.50 -16.12 10.02
C ASP A 31 -2.89 -15.29 8.79
N ILE A 32 -2.06 -14.30 8.44
CA ILE A 32 -2.27 -13.49 7.24
C ILE A 32 -2.15 -14.37 5.98
N SER A 33 -1.14 -15.23 5.92
CA SER A 33 -0.94 -16.18 4.83
C SER A 33 -2.17 -17.07 4.61
N ALA A 34 -2.74 -17.61 5.69
CA ALA A 34 -3.94 -18.44 5.63
C ALA A 34 -5.15 -17.68 5.08
N ARG A 35 -5.38 -16.44 5.54
CA ARG A 35 -6.52 -15.62 5.09
C ARG A 35 -6.37 -15.08 3.68
N GLN A 36 -5.15 -14.63 3.31
CA GLN A 36 -4.90 -13.95 2.05
C GLN A 36 -4.44 -14.87 0.92
N ASN A 37 -4.13 -16.13 1.24
CA ASN A 37 -3.56 -17.09 0.29
C ASN A 37 -2.28 -16.55 -0.37
N ILE A 38 -1.39 -16.01 0.44
CA ILE A 38 -0.07 -15.51 0.04
C ILE A 38 0.96 -16.26 0.88
N SER A 39 2.04 -16.74 0.24
CA SER A 39 3.08 -17.46 0.99
C SER A 39 3.72 -16.61 2.08
N ILE A 40 4.08 -17.23 3.19
CA ILE A 40 4.78 -16.54 4.30
C ILE A 40 6.07 -15.89 3.79
N LYS A 41 6.83 -16.58 2.97
CA LYS A 41 8.07 -16.06 2.36
C LYS A 41 7.82 -14.78 1.56
N TYR A 42 6.73 -14.73 0.80
CA TYR A 42 6.38 -13.52 0.04
C TYR A 42 5.90 -12.39 0.94
N LEU A 43 5.13 -12.71 1.98
CA LEU A 43 4.73 -11.73 2.99
C LEU A 43 5.93 -11.11 3.72
N GLU A 44 6.98 -11.88 4.01
CA GLU A 44 8.22 -11.37 4.59
C GLU A 44 8.89 -10.33 3.68
N GLN A 45 8.86 -10.53 2.37
CA GLN A 45 9.39 -9.56 1.40
C GLN A 45 8.59 -8.27 1.34
N ILE A 46 7.29 -8.34 1.62
CA ILE A 46 6.39 -7.17 1.63
C ILE A 46 6.50 -6.42 2.95
N VAL A 47 6.47 -7.14 4.06
CA VAL A 47 6.44 -6.51 5.38
C VAL A 47 7.75 -5.80 5.73
N THR A 48 8.87 -6.26 5.20
CA THR A 48 10.18 -5.65 5.44
C THR A 48 10.26 -4.17 5.03
N PRO A 49 9.93 -3.78 3.79
CA PRO A 49 9.91 -2.37 3.42
C PRO A 49 8.84 -1.57 4.17
N LEU A 50 7.70 -2.14 4.50
CA LEU A 50 6.67 -1.48 5.31
C LEU A 50 7.18 -1.19 6.73
N HIS A 51 7.89 -2.15 7.32
CA HIS A 51 8.52 -1.97 8.63
C HIS A 51 9.62 -0.89 8.61
N ARG A 52 10.47 -0.89 7.58
CA ARG A 52 11.49 0.15 7.39
C ARG A 52 10.90 1.55 7.25
N ALA A 53 9.76 1.65 6.60
CA ALA A 53 9.04 2.91 6.44
C ALA A 53 8.27 3.33 7.72
N GLY A 54 8.28 2.52 8.76
CA GLY A 54 7.58 2.80 10.02
C GLY A 54 6.06 2.62 9.95
N LEU A 55 5.56 1.92 8.92
CA LEU A 55 4.13 1.72 8.71
C LEU A 55 3.57 0.57 9.55
N VAL A 56 4.41 -0.37 9.94
CA VAL A 56 4.06 -1.49 10.82
C VAL A 56 5.08 -1.62 11.95
N ARG A 57 4.64 -2.16 13.06
CA ARG A 57 5.49 -2.58 14.18
C ARG A 57 5.53 -4.10 14.27
N SER A 58 6.63 -4.63 14.78
CA SER A 58 6.82 -6.05 14.94
C SER A 58 7.21 -6.40 16.35
N VAL A 59 6.88 -7.62 16.77
CA VAL A 59 7.38 -8.24 18.00
C VAL A 59 7.73 -9.69 17.69
N ARG A 60 8.81 -10.17 18.25
CA ARG A 60 9.27 -11.56 18.10
C ARG A 60 8.65 -12.48 19.16
N GLY A 61 8.66 -13.79 18.88
CA GLY A 61 8.23 -14.84 19.81
C GLY A 61 6.97 -15.56 19.38
N ALA A 62 6.49 -16.49 20.21
CA ALA A 62 5.32 -17.33 19.93
C ALA A 62 4.02 -16.53 19.76
N GLN A 63 3.93 -15.38 20.44
CA GLN A 63 2.83 -14.40 20.35
C GLN A 63 3.19 -13.23 19.43
N GLY A 64 4.25 -13.37 18.64
CA GLY A 64 4.78 -12.33 17.81
C GLY A 64 4.01 -12.15 16.49
N GLY A 65 4.37 -11.10 15.79
CA GLY A 65 3.77 -10.75 14.52
C GLY A 65 3.93 -9.27 14.22
N TYR A 66 2.97 -8.76 13.46
CA TYR A 66 2.94 -7.36 13.02
C TYR A 66 1.63 -6.69 13.37
N ARG A 67 1.69 -5.39 13.59
CA ARG A 67 0.51 -4.54 13.79
C ARG A 67 0.69 -3.19 13.12
N LEU A 68 -0.39 -2.45 12.96
CA LEU A 68 -0.32 -1.07 12.50
C LEU A 68 0.44 -0.20 13.52
N SER A 69 1.22 0.77 13.02
CA SER A 69 1.96 1.72 13.85
C SER A 69 1.08 2.85 14.37
N ARG A 70 -0.03 3.12 13.69
CA ARG A 70 -0.96 4.20 13.98
C ARG A 70 -2.37 3.86 13.47
N LYS A 71 -3.35 4.72 13.77
CA LYS A 71 -4.74 4.51 13.34
C LYS A 71 -4.87 4.42 11.83
N ALA A 72 -5.78 3.58 11.35
CA ALA A 72 -5.99 3.33 9.92
C ALA A 72 -6.35 4.59 9.13
N ASP A 73 -7.02 5.56 9.72
CA ASP A 73 -7.35 6.84 9.11
C ASP A 73 -6.14 7.78 8.91
N LYS A 74 -4.98 7.41 9.47
CA LYS A 74 -3.71 8.15 9.36
C LYS A 74 -2.77 7.60 8.27
N TYR A 75 -3.20 6.58 7.53
CA TYR A 75 -2.49 6.06 6.37
C TYR A 75 -3.22 6.42 5.09
N THR A 76 -2.46 6.69 4.04
CA THR A 76 -3.01 6.74 2.68
C THR A 76 -2.55 5.52 1.87
N ALA A 77 -3.31 5.13 0.87
CA ALA A 77 -2.91 4.11 -0.08
C ALA A 77 -1.58 4.49 -0.76
N GLY A 78 -1.42 5.78 -1.09
CA GLY A 78 -0.20 6.30 -1.69
C GLY A 78 1.04 6.09 -0.83
N GLU A 79 0.94 6.33 0.47
CA GLU A 79 2.04 6.11 1.41
C GLU A 79 2.47 4.63 1.45
N ILE A 80 1.50 3.72 1.50
CA ILE A 80 1.76 2.27 1.52
C ILE A 80 2.42 1.83 0.21
N LEU A 81 1.87 2.24 -0.92
CA LEU A 81 2.39 1.88 -2.24
C LEU A 81 3.79 2.45 -2.49
N ARG A 82 4.06 3.70 -2.08
CA ARG A 82 5.41 4.29 -2.22
C ARG A 82 6.45 3.58 -1.38
N ALA A 83 6.09 3.04 -0.23
CA ALA A 83 7.01 2.25 0.59
C ALA A 83 7.47 0.97 -0.14
N ILE A 84 6.66 0.44 -1.06
CA ILE A 84 6.94 -0.77 -1.82
C ILE A 84 7.55 -0.46 -3.20
N GLU A 85 6.93 0.46 -3.94
CA GLU A 85 7.24 0.72 -5.35
C GLU A 85 8.19 1.91 -5.56
N GLY A 86 8.30 2.80 -4.58
CA GLY A 86 9.05 4.04 -4.67
C GLY A 86 8.24 5.16 -5.32
N SER A 87 8.18 5.22 -6.63
CA SER A 87 7.53 6.30 -7.37
C SER A 87 6.34 5.82 -8.18
N PHE A 88 5.33 6.68 -8.34
CA PHE A 88 4.22 6.51 -9.30
C PHE A 88 4.48 7.21 -10.62
N ALA A 89 5.66 7.75 -10.84
CA ALA A 89 5.97 8.42 -12.09
C ALA A 89 5.75 7.48 -13.28
N PRO A 90 4.93 7.89 -14.25
CA PRO A 90 4.62 7.06 -15.41
C PRO A 90 5.79 6.90 -16.37
N ILE A 91 6.76 7.80 -16.29
CA ILE A 91 7.97 7.81 -17.11
C ILE A 91 9.19 8.23 -16.27
N ALA A 92 10.36 7.75 -16.67
CA ALA A 92 11.60 7.94 -15.91
C ALA A 92 11.96 9.41 -15.66
N CYS A 93 11.68 10.30 -16.62
CA CYS A 93 12.00 11.71 -16.45
C CYS A 93 11.17 12.46 -15.40
N LEU A 94 10.18 11.81 -14.80
CA LEU A 94 9.37 12.36 -13.70
C LEU A 94 9.64 11.67 -12.35
N GLU A 95 10.58 10.73 -12.30
CA GLU A 95 10.88 9.97 -11.06
C GLU A 95 11.58 10.81 -9.99
N THR A 96 12.33 11.81 -10.42
CA THR A 96 13.07 12.71 -9.53
C THR A 96 12.55 14.14 -9.63
N PRO A 97 12.61 14.93 -8.53
CA PRO A 97 12.19 16.34 -8.56
C PRO A 97 13.00 17.18 -9.55
N GLU A 98 14.27 16.83 -9.73
CA GLU A 98 15.15 17.45 -10.72
C GLU A 98 15.09 16.65 -12.02
N ASN A 99 14.53 17.27 -13.05
CA ASN A 99 14.40 16.62 -14.33
C ASN A 99 15.74 16.63 -15.07
N GLU A 100 16.35 15.47 -15.21
CA GLU A 100 17.63 15.27 -15.90
C GLU A 100 17.48 15.08 -17.43
N CYS A 101 16.27 15.12 -17.95
CA CYS A 101 16.02 14.93 -19.38
C CYS A 101 16.41 16.18 -20.17
N GLU A 102 17.38 16.05 -21.06
CA GLU A 102 17.84 17.14 -21.92
C GLU A 102 16.72 17.74 -22.80
N ARG A 103 15.70 16.94 -23.10
CA ARG A 103 14.55 17.33 -23.93
C ARG A 103 13.36 17.84 -23.14
N TYR A 104 13.44 17.96 -21.82
CA TYR A 104 12.29 18.31 -20.99
C TYR A 104 11.57 19.58 -21.46
N HIS A 105 12.33 20.63 -21.76
CA HIS A 105 11.78 21.93 -22.17
C HIS A 105 11.14 21.91 -23.57
N ASP A 106 11.59 21.00 -24.43
CA ASP A 106 11.11 20.87 -25.82
C ASP A 106 10.23 19.61 -26.01
N CYS A 107 9.94 18.88 -24.93
CA CYS A 107 9.17 17.64 -25.02
C CYS A 107 7.70 17.92 -25.30
N ALA A 108 7.22 17.45 -26.44
CA ALA A 108 5.83 17.64 -26.87
C ALA A 108 4.80 16.94 -25.97
N THR A 109 5.21 15.95 -25.15
CA THR A 109 4.29 15.11 -24.37
C THR A 109 4.49 15.20 -22.88
N VAL A 110 5.47 15.94 -22.37
CA VAL A 110 5.76 16.01 -20.94
C VAL A 110 4.56 16.47 -20.11
N GLY A 111 3.83 17.47 -20.61
CA GLY A 111 2.64 17.98 -19.90
C GLY A 111 1.54 16.93 -19.72
N PHE A 112 1.36 16.05 -20.69
CA PHE A 112 0.43 14.92 -20.55
C PHE A 112 0.86 13.97 -19.41
N TRP A 113 2.14 13.61 -19.37
CA TRP A 113 2.66 12.69 -18.36
C TRP A 113 2.68 13.32 -16.97
N GLU A 114 2.98 14.61 -16.87
CA GLU A 114 2.87 15.36 -15.61
C GLU A 114 1.44 15.39 -15.09
N GLY A 115 0.47 15.64 -15.98
CA GLY A 115 -0.95 15.59 -15.63
C GLY A 115 -1.39 14.22 -15.15
N MET A 116 -0.98 13.16 -15.84
CA MET A 116 -1.27 11.77 -15.43
C MET A 116 -0.65 11.45 -14.07
N TYR A 117 0.61 11.82 -13.86
CA TYR A 117 1.29 11.61 -12.59
C TYR A 117 0.58 12.33 -11.43
N LYS A 118 0.17 13.57 -11.68
CA LYS A 118 -0.58 14.35 -10.70
C LYS A 118 -1.92 13.68 -10.32
N VAL A 119 -2.70 13.24 -11.30
CA VAL A 119 -3.99 12.58 -11.06
C VAL A 119 -3.81 11.30 -10.24
N ILE A 120 -2.83 10.47 -10.59
CA ILE A 120 -2.54 9.23 -9.85
C ILE A 120 -2.13 9.56 -8.41
N SER A 121 -1.19 10.49 -8.24
CA SER A 121 -0.69 10.89 -6.92
C SER A 121 -1.81 11.46 -6.04
N ASP A 122 -2.61 12.37 -6.56
CA ASP A 122 -3.74 12.96 -5.84
C ASP A 122 -4.77 11.90 -5.44
N TYR A 123 -5.06 10.95 -6.32
CA TYR A 123 -6.00 9.89 -6.02
C TYR A 123 -5.51 8.96 -4.91
N VAL A 124 -4.31 8.39 -5.05
CA VAL A 124 -3.79 7.44 -4.06
C VAL A 124 -3.56 8.09 -2.69
N ASP A 125 -3.28 9.40 -2.67
CA ASP A 125 -3.10 10.16 -1.43
C ASP A 125 -4.44 10.59 -0.80
N SER A 126 -5.54 10.54 -1.56
CA SER A 126 -6.89 10.82 -1.06
C SER A 126 -7.57 9.60 -0.42
N VAL A 127 -7.11 8.39 -0.71
CA VAL A 127 -7.72 7.15 -0.21
C VAL A 127 -6.99 6.71 1.05
N THR A 128 -7.72 6.64 2.18
CA THR A 128 -7.16 6.17 3.45
C THR A 128 -7.23 4.66 3.59
N LEU A 129 -6.37 4.10 4.43
CA LEU A 129 -6.44 2.68 4.78
C LEU A 129 -7.79 2.36 5.46
N LYS A 130 -8.31 3.29 6.26
CA LYS A 130 -9.64 3.13 6.88
C LYS A 130 -10.74 2.96 5.83
N GLN A 131 -10.73 3.74 4.76
CA GLN A 131 -11.71 3.60 3.68
C GLN A 131 -11.63 2.22 3.03
N LEU A 132 -10.40 1.71 2.77
CA LEU A 132 -10.21 0.36 2.23
C LEU A 132 -10.73 -0.73 3.18
N ILE A 133 -10.51 -0.57 4.47
CA ILE A 133 -11.04 -1.47 5.51
C ILE A 133 -12.57 -1.44 5.52
N ASP A 134 -13.17 -0.25 5.53
CA ASP A 134 -14.62 -0.07 5.56
C ASP A 134 -15.28 -0.69 4.31
N GLU A 135 -14.70 -0.49 3.14
CA GLU A 135 -15.17 -1.12 1.89
C GLU A 135 -15.04 -2.64 1.92
N HIS A 136 -13.94 -3.16 2.45
CA HIS A 136 -13.74 -4.60 2.62
C HIS A 136 -14.81 -5.21 3.54
N LEU A 137 -15.05 -4.60 4.69
CA LEU A 137 -16.06 -5.05 5.64
C LEU A 137 -17.49 -4.98 5.07
N ALA A 138 -17.81 -3.93 4.31
CA ALA A 138 -19.09 -3.78 3.65
C ALA A 138 -19.36 -4.88 2.62
N ARG A 139 -18.34 -5.30 1.86
CA ARG A 139 -18.45 -6.39 0.88
C ARG A 139 -18.61 -7.77 1.50
N HIS A 140 -18.16 -7.95 2.74
CA HIS A 140 -18.18 -9.22 3.47
C HIS A 140 -19.25 -9.26 4.56
N CYS A 141 -20.15 -8.30 4.57
CA CYS A 141 -21.28 -8.26 5.51
C CYS A 141 -22.27 -9.41 5.19
N PRO A 142 -22.68 -10.23 6.17
CA PRO A 142 -23.77 -11.17 5.98
C PRO A 142 -25.05 -10.40 5.65
N GLY A 143 -25.55 -10.49 4.43
CA GLY A 143 -26.74 -9.78 3.95
C GLY A 143 -26.49 -8.71 2.88
N CYS A 144 -25.23 -8.39 2.56
CA CYS A 144 -24.86 -7.46 1.49
C CYS A 144 -24.65 -8.13 0.13
N GLN A 145 -24.86 -9.45 0.03
CA GLN A 145 -24.63 -10.23 -1.20
C GLN A 145 -25.83 -10.30 -2.14
N GLU A 146 -26.91 -9.56 -1.87
CA GLU A 146 -28.06 -9.44 -2.77
C GLU A 146 -28.06 -8.08 -3.49
N LYS A 147 -27.12 -7.92 -4.43
CA LYS A 147 -27.25 -6.95 -5.53
C LYS A 147 -26.45 -7.37 -6.73
#